data_93df0d76165c201445430b249dd5bc1b
#
_entry.id   93df0d76165c201445430b249dd5bc1b
#
_cell.length_a   1.000
_cell.length_b   1.000
_cell.length_c   1.000
_cell.angle_alpha   90.00
_cell.angle_beta   90.00
_cell.angle_gamma   90.00
#
_symmetry.space_group_name_H-M   'P 1'
#
loop_
_entity.id
_entity.type
_entity.pdbx_description
1 polymer ?
#
loop_
_entity_poly.entity_id
_entity_poly.type
_entity_poly.pdbx_seq_one_letter_code
_entity_poly.pdbx_strand_id
1 'polypeptide(L)'
;MKATVIGLGLIGGSFALSLKDKGLYDSIMGIEHSEKSAQRALELGLVERIVSLDEALSESQLIVLATPVDIIPTLATKILNRIRPDQILMDMGSTKQELCDIVMMHPNRSRLVATHPMWGTENSGPEAAQHNAFAGRTVVICESELSDKDALQQVEKIYNSLGMPIRYMSAEEQDTHCAYVSHISHITSFALALTVLEKEREEEHIFDLAGGGFESTVRLAKSLPQTWAPIFLQNKYNVLDVLREHIHQLQILRRMIERDDRDGLLDAMKKANKIREILD
;
A
#
# COMPACT_ATOMS: atom_id res chain seq x y z
N MET A 1 -18.67 -19.90 -2.74
CA MET A 1 -18.33 -18.93 -1.67
C MET A 1 -18.38 -17.52 -2.24
N LYS A 2 -18.71 -16.51 -1.43
CA LYS A 2 -18.78 -15.11 -1.86
C LYS A 2 -17.74 -14.27 -1.15
N ALA A 3 -17.18 -13.28 -1.86
CA ALA A 3 -16.27 -12.28 -1.29
C ALA A 3 -16.81 -10.88 -1.53
N THR A 4 -16.53 -9.95 -0.62
CA THR A 4 -16.79 -8.52 -0.82
C THR A 4 -15.48 -7.74 -0.67
N VAL A 5 -15.18 -6.88 -1.63
CA VAL A 5 -14.07 -5.93 -1.60
C VAL A 5 -14.62 -4.53 -1.32
N ILE A 6 -14.11 -3.89 -0.28
CA ILE A 6 -14.48 -2.52 0.13
C ILE A 6 -13.38 -1.57 -0.31
N GLY A 7 -13.71 -0.66 -1.23
CA GLY A 7 -12.76 0.19 -1.96
C GLY A 7 -12.30 -0.47 -3.26
N LEU A 8 -12.85 0.02 -4.39
CA LEU A 8 -12.63 -0.56 -5.73
C LEU A 8 -11.63 0.26 -6.56
N GLY A 9 -10.62 0.83 -5.91
CA GLY A 9 -9.51 1.50 -6.59
C GLY A 9 -8.48 0.53 -7.16
N LEU A 10 -7.26 1.01 -7.37
CA LEU A 10 -6.14 0.23 -7.91
C LEU A 10 -5.98 -1.13 -7.19
N ILE A 11 -5.81 -1.12 -5.87
CA ILE A 11 -5.51 -2.34 -5.09
C ILE A 11 -6.73 -3.23 -4.99
N GLY A 12 -7.87 -2.71 -4.53
CA GLY A 12 -9.08 -3.51 -4.33
C GLY A 12 -9.66 -4.04 -5.64
N GLY A 13 -9.65 -3.22 -6.71
CA GLY A 13 -10.07 -3.66 -8.05
C GLY A 13 -9.18 -4.76 -8.62
N SER A 14 -7.85 -4.60 -8.50
CA SER A 14 -6.89 -5.63 -8.94
C SER A 14 -7.02 -6.92 -8.14
N PHE A 15 -7.33 -6.81 -6.84
CA PHE A 15 -7.54 -7.99 -6.00
C PHE A 15 -8.85 -8.70 -6.36
N ALA A 16 -9.93 -7.96 -6.60
CA ALA A 16 -11.19 -8.51 -7.09
C ALA A 16 -10.98 -9.28 -8.41
N LEU A 17 -10.28 -8.68 -9.38
CA LEU A 17 -9.90 -9.36 -10.63
C LEU A 17 -9.09 -10.63 -10.37
N SER A 18 -8.12 -10.57 -9.45
CA SER A 18 -7.26 -11.70 -9.13
C SER A 18 -8.03 -12.85 -8.50
N LEU A 19 -8.99 -12.57 -7.61
CA LEU A 19 -9.90 -13.60 -7.06
C LEU A 19 -10.75 -14.25 -8.14
N LYS A 20 -11.25 -13.45 -9.08
CA LYS A 20 -12.05 -13.91 -10.23
C LYS A 20 -11.22 -14.75 -11.18
N ASP A 21 -10.06 -14.27 -11.60
CA ASP A 21 -9.17 -14.96 -12.55
C ASP A 21 -8.72 -16.34 -12.04
N LYS A 22 -8.59 -16.49 -10.72
CA LYS A 22 -8.22 -17.76 -10.08
C LYS A 22 -9.41 -18.64 -9.71
N GLY A 23 -10.64 -18.17 -9.91
CA GLY A 23 -11.85 -18.91 -9.55
C GLY A 23 -11.94 -19.25 -8.06
N LEU A 24 -11.42 -18.36 -7.19
CA LEU A 24 -11.36 -18.62 -5.75
C LEU A 24 -12.71 -18.42 -5.06
N TYR A 25 -13.56 -17.58 -5.66
CA TYR A 25 -14.91 -17.27 -5.17
C TYR A 25 -15.90 -17.29 -6.32
N ASP A 26 -17.11 -17.79 -6.05
CA ASP A 26 -18.17 -17.91 -7.07
C ASP A 26 -18.80 -16.56 -7.42
N SER A 27 -18.74 -15.60 -6.49
CA SER A 27 -19.24 -14.25 -6.67
C SER A 27 -18.39 -13.24 -5.89
N ILE A 28 -18.06 -12.13 -6.55
CA ILE A 28 -17.30 -11.03 -5.97
C ILE A 28 -18.13 -9.76 -6.03
N MET A 29 -18.44 -9.24 -4.85
CA MET A 29 -19.22 -8.03 -4.67
C MET A 29 -18.31 -6.86 -4.28
N GLY A 30 -18.79 -5.64 -4.48
CA GLY A 30 -18.06 -4.44 -4.13
C GLY A 30 -18.82 -3.50 -3.21
N ILE A 31 -18.09 -2.78 -2.39
CA ILE A 31 -18.59 -1.58 -1.70
C ILE A 31 -17.70 -0.42 -2.12
N GLU A 32 -18.29 0.63 -2.66
CA GLU A 32 -17.58 1.82 -3.10
C GLU A 32 -18.38 3.07 -2.73
N HIS A 33 -17.69 4.06 -2.14
CA HIS A 33 -18.33 5.28 -1.66
C HIS A 33 -18.71 6.23 -2.80
N SER A 34 -17.86 6.32 -3.83
CA SER A 34 -18.10 7.17 -5.00
C SER A 34 -19.01 6.46 -5.99
N GLU A 35 -20.20 6.99 -6.24
CA GLU A 35 -21.12 6.46 -7.25
C GLU A 35 -20.46 6.33 -8.64
N LYS A 36 -19.63 7.32 -9.02
CA LYS A 36 -18.86 7.29 -10.28
C LYS A 36 -17.90 6.11 -10.31
N SER A 37 -17.14 5.90 -9.23
CA SER A 37 -16.20 4.77 -9.14
C SER A 37 -16.92 3.44 -9.06
N ALA A 38 -18.06 3.38 -8.36
CA ALA A 38 -18.90 2.18 -8.29
C ALA A 38 -19.42 1.76 -9.67
N GLN A 39 -19.99 2.72 -10.41
CA GLN A 39 -20.47 2.48 -11.77
C GLN A 39 -19.30 2.02 -12.68
N ARG A 40 -18.16 2.69 -12.58
CA ARG A 40 -16.99 2.35 -13.38
C ARG A 40 -16.42 0.96 -13.07
N ALA A 41 -16.42 0.56 -11.79
CA ALA A 41 -16.00 -0.77 -11.37
C ALA A 41 -16.92 -1.87 -11.95
N LEU A 42 -18.23 -1.62 -12.04
CA LEU A 42 -19.18 -2.53 -12.70
C LEU A 42 -18.91 -2.62 -14.20
N GLU A 43 -18.74 -1.49 -14.88
CA GLU A 43 -18.46 -1.45 -16.34
C GLU A 43 -17.18 -2.18 -16.71
N LEU A 44 -16.13 -2.06 -15.86
CA LEU A 44 -14.86 -2.77 -16.01
C LEU A 44 -14.94 -4.26 -15.59
N GLY A 45 -16.07 -4.70 -15.04
CA GLY A 45 -16.25 -6.07 -14.59
C GLY A 45 -15.37 -6.46 -13.39
N LEU A 46 -14.94 -5.47 -12.58
CA LEU A 46 -14.15 -5.73 -11.37
C LEU A 46 -14.96 -6.55 -10.36
N VAL A 47 -16.22 -6.21 -10.21
CA VAL A 47 -17.20 -6.87 -9.33
C VAL A 47 -18.51 -7.09 -10.07
N GLU A 48 -19.33 -8.03 -9.58
CA GLU A 48 -20.62 -8.36 -10.20
C GLU A 48 -21.72 -7.37 -9.83
N ARG A 49 -21.69 -6.86 -8.60
CA ARG A 49 -22.64 -5.88 -8.08
C ARG A 49 -22.04 -5.06 -6.96
N ILE A 50 -22.60 -3.87 -6.78
CA ILE A 50 -22.32 -3.02 -5.62
C ILE A 50 -23.38 -3.34 -4.55
N VAL A 51 -22.93 -3.48 -3.31
CA VAL A 51 -23.78 -3.86 -2.17
C VAL A 51 -23.57 -2.93 -0.99
N SER A 52 -24.53 -2.94 -0.07
CA SER A 52 -24.39 -2.33 1.26
C SER A 52 -23.50 -3.17 2.18
N LEU A 53 -23.05 -2.57 3.28
CA LEU A 53 -22.31 -3.31 4.31
C LEU A 53 -23.16 -4.42 4.94
N ASP A 54 -24.46 -4.19 5.07
CA ASP A 54 -25.41 -5.17 5.64
C ASP A 54 -25.52 -6.40 4.75
N GLU A 55 -25.65 -6.21 3.45
CA GLU A 55 -25.65 -7.29 2.46
C GLU A 55 -24.30 -8.02 2.44
N ALA A 56 -23.17 -7.29 2.46
CA ALA A 56 -21.84 -7.91 2.52
C ALA A 56 -21.68 -8.82 3.74
N LEU A 57 -22.07 -8.35 4.93
CA LEU A 57 -22.03 -9.11 6.18
C LEU A 57 -22.98 -10.31 6.16
N SER A 58 -24.11 -10.24 5.47
CA SER A 58 -25.04 -11.36 5.37
C SER A 58 -24.60 -12.44 4.40
N GLU A 59 -23.91 -12.08 3.30
CA GLU A 59 -23.66 -12.99 2.19
C GLU A 59 -22.22 -13.49 2.05
N SER A 60 -21.21 -12.69 2.48
CA SER A 60 -19.80 -12.99 2.21
C SER A 60 -19.18 -13.90 3.26
N GLN A 61 -18.24 -14.72 2.84
CA GLN A 61 -17.30 -15.45 3.68
C GLN A 61 -15.98 -14.68 3.85
N LEU A 62 -15.60 -13.88 2.85
CA LEU A 62 -14.43 -13.02 2.89
C LEU A 62 -14.83 -11.56 2.71
N ILE A 63 -14.36 -10.68 3.59
CA ILE A 63 -14.51 -9.22 3.48
C ILE A 63 -13.10 -8.62 3.44
N VAL A 64 -12.83 -7.84 2.41
CA VAL A 64 -11.52 -7.24 2.14
C VAL A 64 -11.60 -5.73 2.25
N LEU A 65 -10.75 -5.13 3.08
CA LEU A 65 -10.62 -3.67 3.20
C LEU A 65 -9.48 -3.19 2.31
N ALA A 66 -9.81 -2.43 1.28
CA ALA A 66 -8.87 -1.80 0.35
C ALA A 66 -9.14 -0.28 0.23
N THR A 67 -9.62 0.33 1.31
CA THR A 67 -9.85 1.78 1.44
C THR A 67 -8.56 2.49 1.89
N PRO A 68 -8.52 3.84 1.89
CA PRO A 68 -7.43 4.59 2.52
C PRO A 68 -7.17 4.13 3.96
N VAL A 69 -5.91 4.17 4.38
CA VAL A 69 -5.45 3.57 5.65
C VAL A 69 -6.10 4.21 6.88
N ASP A 70 -6.43 5.48 6.84
CA ASP A 70 -7.13 6.21 7.91
C ASP A 70 -8.59 5.77 8.12
N ILE A 71 -9.20 5.16 7.10
CA ILE A 71 -10.56 4.62 7.17
C ILE A 71 -10.58 3.18 7.70
N ILE A 72 -9.53 2.42 7.44
CA ILE A 72 -9.46 0.98 7.74
C ILE A 72 -9.74 0.66 9.23
N PRO A 73 -9.13 1.32 10.24
CA PRO A 73 -9.33 0.94 11.64
C PRO A 73 -10.79 1.07 12.11
N THR A 74 -11.44 2.18 11.75
CA THR A 74 -12.85 2.42 12.07
C THR A 74 -13.75 1.41 11.38
N LEU A 75 -13.50 1.13 10.11
CA LEU A 75 -14.30 0.19 9.34
C LEU A 75 -14.08 -1.26 9.80
N ALA A 76 -12.84 -1.63 10.12
CA ALA A 76 -12.52 -2.93 10.70
C ALA A 76 -13.27 -3.17 12.01
N THR A 77 -13.24 -2.21 12.93
CA THR A 77 -13.99 -2.28 14.19
C THR A 77 -15.49 -2.45 13.96
N LYS A 78 -16.06 -1.67 13.03
CA LYS A 78 -17.49 -1.76 12.68
C LYS A 78 -17.87 -3.15 12.13
N ILE A 79 -17.00 -3.74 11.32
CA ILE A 79 -17.20 -5.09 10.77
C ILE A 79 -17.01 -6.15 11.83
N LEU A 80 -15.93 -6.08 12.62
CA LEU A 80 -15.65 -7.04 13.69
C LEU A 80 -16.76 -7.09 14.75
N ASN A 81 -17.44 -5.97 15.04
CA ASN A 81 -18.61 -5.96 15.93
C ASN A 81 -19.78 -6.81 15.42
N ARG A 82 -19.80 -7.17 14.14
CA ARG A 82 -20.92 -7.83 13.47
C ARG A 82 -20.53 -9.10 12.72
N ILE A 83 -19.23 -9.38 12.63
CA ILE A 83 -18.69 -10.52 11.87
C ILE A 83 -19.16 -11.84 12.49
N ARG A 84 -19.52 -12.79 11.63
CA ARG A 84 -19.86 -14.15 12.06
C ARG A 84 -18.60 -15.02 12.23
N PRO A 85 -18.66 -16.09 13.01
CA PRO A 85 -17.50 -16.98 13.20
C PRO A 85 -16.98 -17.66 11.91
N ASP A 86 -17.82 -17.78 10.90
CA ASP A 86 -17.47 -18.38 9.58
C ASP A 86 -16.91 -17.36 8.57
N GLN A 87 -16.86 -16.09 8.93
CA GLN A 87 -16.39 -15.01 8.07
C GLN A 87 -14.94 -14.64 8.38
N ILE A 88 -14.25 -14.11 7.39
CA ILE A 88 -12.89 -13.60 7.50
C ILE A 88 -12.88 -12.13 7.08
N LEU A 89 -12.27 -11.31 7.88
CA LEU A 89 -11.89 -9.94 7.53
C LEU A 89 -10.41 -9.91 7.19
N MET A 90 -10.03 -9.29 6.08
CA MET A 90 -8.63 -8.97 5.79
C MET A 90 -8.52 -7.52 5.32
N ASP A 91 -7.39 -6.90 5.55
CA ASP A 91 -7.09 -5.59 5.02
C ASP A 91 -5.89 -5.61 4.07
N MET A 92 -5.76 -4.56 3.26
CA MET A 92 -4.69 -4.38 2.29
C MET A 92 -3.96 -3.02 2.49
N GLY A 93 -4.10 -2.44 3.67
CA GLY A 93 -3.52 -1.13 4.00
C GLY A 93 -1.99 -1.14 4.00
N SER A 94 -1.38 0.01 3.72
CA SER A 94 0.09 0.18 3.70
C SER A 94 0.70 0.31 5.09
N THR A 95 -0.09 0.67 6.10
CA THR A 95 0.30 0.78 7.51
C THR A 95 -0.48 -0.21 8.35
N LYS A 96 0.13 -0.76 9.40
CA LYS A 96 -0.45 -1.85 10.19
C LYS A 96 -0.63 -1.53 11.66
N GLN A 97 0.30 -0.76 12.26
CA GLN A 97 0.35 -0.59 13.71
C GLN A 97 -0.98 -0.04 14.27
N GLU A 98 -1.48 1.06 13.69
CA GLU A 98 -2.72 1.69 14.18
C GLU A 98 -3.92 0.76 14.09
N LEU A 99 -4.07 0.02 12.98
CA LEU A 99 -5.14 -0.98 12.84
C LEU A 99 -5.03 -2.05 13.92
N CYS A 100 -3.84 -2.66 14.06
CA CYS A 100 -3.62 -3.76 15.00
C CYS A 100 -3.84 -3.33 16.44
N ASP A 101 -3.36 -2.14 16.83
CA ASP A 101 -3.55 -1.59 18.18
C ASP A 101 -5.03 -1.36 18.52
N ILE A 102 -5.78 -0.73 17.60
CA ILE A 102 -7.21 -0.42 17.80
C ILE A 102 -8.03 -1.69 17.99
N VAL A 103 -7.72 -2.75 17.26
CA VAL A 103 -8.52 -4.00 17.33
C VAL A 103 -7.92 -5.06 18.26
N MET A 104 -6.78 -4.80 18.90
CA MET A 104 -6.05 -5.78 19.71
C MET A 104 -6.93 -6.49 20.74
N MET A 105 -7.73 -5.75 21.47
CA MET A 105 -8.61 -6.27 22.55
C MET A 105 -10.03 -6.56 22.06
N HIS A 106 -10.28 -6.51 20.75
CA HIS A 106 -11.62 -6.75 20.23
C HIS A 106 -12.00 -8.24 20.35
N PRO A 107 -13.20 -8.60 20.85
CA PRO A 107 -13.61 -10.00 21.04
C PRO A 107 -13.47 -10.89 19.80
N ASN A 108 -13.68 -10.29 18.60
CA ASN A 108 -13.59 -10.99 17.32
C ASN A 108 -12.27 -10.66 16.58
N ARG A 109 -11.20 -10.21 17.29
CA ARG A 109 -9.90 -9.90 16.69
C ARG A 109 -9.36 -11.06 15.85
N SER A 110 -9.58 -12.27 16.32
CA SER A 110 -9.06 -13.47 15.65
C SER A 110 -9.65 -13.74 14.27
N ARG A 111 -10.75 -13.07 13.90
CA ARG A 111 -11.32 -13.13 12.55
C ARG A 111 -10.68 -12.12 11.57
N LEU A 112 -9.80 -11.24 12.03
CA LEU A 112 -9.00 -10.34 11.19
C LEU A 112 -7.64 -10.97 10.88
N VAL A 113 -7.28 -11.01 9.60
CA VAL A 113 -5.91 -11.24 9.11
C VAL A 113 -5.39 -9.94 8.54
N ALA A 114 -4.46 -9.30 9.24
CA ALA A 114 -3.89 -8.01 8.83
C ALA A 114 -2.81 -8.23 7.76
N THR A 115 -3.00 -7.66 6.56
CA THR A 115 -2.10 -7.90 5.45
C THR A 115 -1.65 -6.61 4.74
N HIS A 116 -0.53 -6.69 4.03
CA HIS A 116 -0.06 -5.64 3.15
C HIS A 116 0.57 -6.25 1.89
N PRO A 117 -0.14 -6.31 0.76
CA PRO A 117 0.45 -6.67 -0.52
C PRO A 117 1.38 -5.55 -0.99
N MET A 118 2.67 -5.85 -1.13
CA MET A 118 3.72 -4.89 -1.52
C MET A 118 3.68 -4.61 -3.02
N TRP A 119 2.59 -4.01 -3.47
CA TRP A 119 2.36 -3.65 -4.86
C TRP A 119 1.51 -2.38 -4.97
N GLY A 120 1.79 -1.59 -5.99
CA GLY A 120 1.04 -0.40 -6.37
C GLY A 120 1.75 0.37 -7.47
N THR A 121 1.04 1.32 -8.07
CA THR A 121 1.55 2.28 -9.04
C THR A 121 1.15 3.70 -8.63
N GLU A 122 1.61 4.69 -9.36
CA GLU A 122 1.20 6.09 -9.18
C GLU A 122 -0.25 6.36 -9.64
N ASN A 123 -0.87 5.42 -10.35
CA ASN A 123 -2.25 5.54 -10.83
C ASN A 123 -3.26 5.18 -9.74
N SER A 124 -4.49 5.66 -9.88
CA SER A 124 -5.56 5.47 -8.90
C SER A 124 -6.92 5.27 -9.58
N GLY A 125 -7.92 4.87 -8.81
CA GLY A 125 -9.27 4.63 -9.30
C GLY A 125 -9.46 3.23 -9.90
N PRO A 126 -10.71 2.89 -10.27
CA PRO A 126 -11.06 1.59 -10.86
C PRO A 126 -10.33 1.30 -12.19
N GLU A 127 -10.07 2.34 -12.98
CA GLU A 127 -9.36 2.25 -14.26
C GLU A 127 -7.92 1.78 -14.13
N ALA A 128 -7.33 1.97 -12.96
CA ALA A 128 -5.96 1.56 -12.67
C ALA A 128 -5.85 0.07 -12.31
N ALA A 129 -6.97 -0.62 -12.07
CA ALA A 129 -6.99 -2.03 -11.72
C ALA A 129 -6.38 -2.90 -12.82
N GLN A 130 -5.58 -3.90 -12.45
CA GLN A 130 -4.82 -4.73 -13.37
C GLN A 130 -5.01 -6.20 -13.07
N HIS A 131 -5.13 -7.01 -14.13
CA HIS A 131 -5.01 -8.46 -14.04
C HIS A 131 -3.58 -8.87 -13.69
N ASN A 132 -3.44 -9.96 -12.94
CA ASN A 132 -2.15 -10.53 -12.55
C ASN A 132 -1.21 -9.55 -11.81
N ALA A 133 -1.77 -8.52 -11.17
CA ALA A 133 -1.05 -7.43 -10.53
C ALA A 133 -0.08 -7.89 -9.43
N PHE A 134 -0.44 -8.95 -8.73
CA PHE A 134 0.23 -9.40 -7.51
C PHE A 134 1.28 -10.51 -7.73
N ALA A 135 1.33 -11.12 -8.92
CA ALA A 135 2.23 -12.24 -9.19
C ALA A 135 3.71 -11.88 -8.95
N GLY A 136 4.41 -12.68 -8.15
CA GLY A 136 5.80 -12.46 -7.77
C GLY A 136 6.03 -11.31 -6.79
N ARG A 137 4.97 -10.61 -6.35
CA ARG A 137 5.08 -9.53 -5.35
C ARG A 137 4.94 -10.08 -3.95
N THR A 138 5.74 -9.58 -3.03
CA THR A 138 5.68 -9.99 -1.62
C THR A 138 4.38 -9.50 -0.98
N VAL A 139 3.79 -10.31 -0.10
CA VAL A 139 2.78 -9.89 0.86
C VAL A 139 3.29 -10.06 2.27
N VAL A 140 2.99 -9.09 3.12
CA VAL A 140 3.24 -9.18 4.56
C VAL A 140 1.93 -9.56 5.25
N ILE A 141 2.00 -10.51 6.19
CA ILE A 141 0.93 -10.83 7.14
C ILE A 141 1.44 -10.45 8.53
N CYS A 142 0.71 -9.55 9.19
CA CYS A 142 1.09 -9.04 10.51
C CYS A 142 0.28 -9.69 11.62
N GLU A 143 0.91 -9.89 12.80
CA GLU A 143 0.27 -10.44 14.01
C GLU A 143 -0.51 -11.73 13.70
N SER A 144 0.10 -12.61 12.92
CA SER A 144 -0.54 -13.84 12.43
C SER A 144 -0.98 -14.77 13.55
N GLU A 145 -0.30 -14.75 14.69
CA GLU A 145 -0.61 -15.53 15.90
C GLU A 145 -1.91 -15.08 16.58
N LEU A 146 -2.39 -13.85 16.30
CA LEU A 146 -3.66 -13.32 16.80
C LEU A 146 -4.84 -13.69 15.91
N SER A 147 -4.60 -14.37 14.78
CA SER A 147 -5.64 -14.80 13.86
C SER A 147 -6.02 -16.27 14.07
N ASP A 148 -7.29 -16.60 13.91
CA ASP A 148 -7.73 -18.00 13.93
C ASP A 148 -7.06 -18.78 12.80
N LYS A 149 -6.70 -20.04 13.08
CA LYS A 149 -5.96 -20.87 12.12
C LYS A 149 -6.68 -21.03 10.77
N ASP A 150 -7.99 -21.18 10.79
CA ASP A 150 -8.80 -21.32 9.57
C ASP A 150 -8.79 -20.03 8.74
N ALA A 151 -8.88 -18.87 9.40
CA ALA A 151 -8.84 -17.57 8.76
C ALA A 151 -7.46 -17.32 8.11
N LEU A 152 -6.39 -17.57 8.86
CA LEU A 152 -5.01 -17.43 8.39
C LEU A 152 -4.76 -18.37 7.19
N GLN A 153 -5.08 -19.65 7.30
CA GLN A 153 -4.90 -20.63 6.22
C GLN A 153 -5.67 -20.26 4.93
N GLN A 154 -6.88 -19.71 5.07
CA GLN A 154 -7.64 -19.27 3.90
C GLN A 154 -6.97 -18.08 3.22
N VAL A 155 -6.47 -17.10 3.97
CA VAL A 155 -5.77 -15.94 3.43
C VAL A 155 -4.44 -16.35 2.79
N GLU A 156 -3.67 -17.23 3.45
CA GLU A 156 -2.45 -17.82 2.87
C GLU A 156 -2.72 -18.54 1.56
N LYS A 157 -3.79 -19.34 1.50
CA LYS A 157 -4.21 -20.04 0.26
C LYS A 157 -4.52 -19.05 -0.86
N ILE A 158 -5.18 -17.94 -0.55
CA ILE A 158 -5.42 -16.87 -1.54
C ILE A 158 -4.09 -16.35 -2.08
N TYR A 159 -3.20 -15.88 -1.21
CA TYR A 159 -1.93 -15.27 -1.63
C TYR A 159 -1.01 -16.26 -2.37
N ASN A 160 -0.94 -17.50 -1.92
CA ASN A 160 -0.21 -18.56 -2.63
C ASN A 160 -0.79 -18.80 -4.02
N SER A 161 -2.11 -18.81 -4.18
CA SER A 161 -2.77 -18.94 -5.48
C SER A 161 -2.47 -17.77 -6.43
N LEU A 162 -2.22 -16.59 -5.87
CA LEU A 162 -1.81 -15.41 -6.61
C LEU A 162 -0.29 -15.39 -6.92
N GLY A 163 0.47 -16.36 -6.41
CA GLY A 163 1.91 -16.45 -6.61
C GLY A 163 2.70 -15.41 -5.82
N MET A 164 2.19 -15.02 -4.63
CA MET A 164 2.82 -14.04 -3.76
C MET A 164 3.65 -14.72 -2.67
N PRO A 165 4.96 -14.46 -2.59
CA PRO A 165 5.75 -14.83 -1.41
C PRO A 165 5.22 -14.17 -0.14
N ILE A 166 4.92 -14.97 0.89
CA ILE A 166 4.41 -14.48 2.17
C ILE A 166 5.58 -14.21 3.13
N ARG A 167 5.53 -13.08 3.83
CA ARG A 167 6.40 -12.73 4.94
C ARG A 167 5.55 -12.46 6.19
N TYR A 168 6.01 -12.92 7.33
CA TYR A 168 5.37 -12.70 8.63
C TYR A 168 6.24 -11.76 9.45
N MET A 169 5.63 -10.77 10.08
CA MET A 169 6.30 -9.85 11.00
C MET A 169 5.27 -9.18 11.91
N SER A 170 5.74 -8.47 12.92
CA SER A 170 4.87 -7.62 13.74
C SER A 170 4.38 -6.41 12.94
N ALA A 171 3.31 -5.78 13.39
CA ALA A 171 2.82 -4.54 12.79
C ALA A 171 3.85 -3.41 12.88
N GLU A 172 4.59 -3.35 14.01
CA GLU A 172 5.68 -2.38 14.24
C GLU A 172 6.83 -2.58 13.24
N GLU A 173 7.30 -3.82 13.06
CA GLU A 173 8.35 -4.13 12.08
C GLU A 173 7.93 -3.76 10.67
N GLN A 174 6.70 -4.08 10.29
CA GLN A 174 6.16 -3.76 8.97
C GLN A 174 6.15 -2.25 8.73
N ASP A 175 5.63 -1.46 9.66
CA ASP A 175 5.56 0.00 9.53
C ASP A 175 6.96 0.63 9.50
N THR A 176 7.89 0.11 10.30
CA THR A 176 9.30 0.52 10.27
C THR A 176 9.93 0.22 8.91
N HIS A 177 9.82 -1.02 8.41
CA HIS A 177 10.41 -1.39 7.13
C HIS A 177 9.81 -0.61 5.96
N CYS A 178 8.49 -0.39 5.96
CA CYS A 178 7.83 0.40 4.93
C CYS A 178 8.27 1.88 4.92
N ALA A 179 8.62 2.44 6.07
CA ALA A 179 9.18 3.79 6.13
C ALA A 179 10.49 3.88 5.31
N TYR A 180 11.37 2.87 5.42
CA TYR A 180 12.68 2.85 4.76
C TYR A 180 12.63 2.46 3.27
N VAL A 181 11.70 1.60 2.84
CA VAL A 181 11.70 1.11 1.45
C VAL A 181 10.63 1.74 0.56
N SER A 182 9.65 2.42 1.15
CA SER A 182 8.50 2.98 0.42
C SER A 182 8.24 4.45 0.78
N HIS A 183 7.99 4.76 2.06
CA HIS A 183 7.51 6.09 2.44
C HIS A 183 8.56 7.17 2.17
N ILE A 184 9.84 6.90 2.46
CA ILE A 184 10.93 7.85 2.16
C ILE A 184 11.05 8.11 0.66
N SER A 185 10.86 7.10 -0.17
CA SER A 185 10.94 7.26 -1.63
C SER A 185 9.88 8.22 -2.16
N HIS A 186 8.65 8.13 -1.63
CA HIS A 186 7.57 9.05 -1.99
C HIS A 186 7.83 10.47 -1.49
N ILE A 187 8.22 10.64 -0.21
CA ILE A 187 8.54 11.97 0.34
C ILE A 187 9.67 12.63 -0.46
N THR A 188 10.72 11.89 -0.78
CA THR A 188 11.86 12.38 -1.56
C THR A 188 11.42 12.80 -2.97
N SER A 189 10.58 11.98 -3.60
CA SER A 189 10.02 12.27 -4.92
C SER A 189 9.15 13.54 -4.90
N PHE A 190 8.27 13.70 -3.90
CA PHE A 190 7.48 14.92 -3.72
C PHE A 190 8.37 16.13 -3.46
N ALA A 191 9.37 16.01 -2.57
CA ALA A 191 10.28 17.12 -2.25
C ALA A 191 11.09 17.55 -3.47
N LEU A 192 11.62 16.60 -4.26
CA LEU A 192 12.34 16.90 -5.49
C LEU A 192 11.44 17.60 -6.52
N ALA A 193 10.23 17.11 -6.73
CA ALA A 193 9.28 17.72 -7.62
C ALA A 193 8.95 19.16 -7.20
N LEU A 194 8.68 19.40 -5.91
CA LEU A 194 8.43 20.74 -5.38
C LEU A 194 9.62 21.68 -5.58
N THR A 195 10.85 21.18 -5.35
CA THR A 195 12.09 21.96 -5.57
C THR A 195 12.21 22.49 -6.99
N VAL A 196 11.96 21.61 -7.97
CA VAL A 196 12.10 21.99 -9.40
C VAL A 196 10.93 22.86 -9.84
N LEU A 197 9.69 22.55 -9.39
CA LEU A 197 8.51 23.38 -9.69
C LEU A 197 8.63 24.80 -9.16
N GLU A 198 9.25 25.00 -7.98
CA GLU A 198 9.48 26.33 -7.43
C GLU A 198 10.52 27.09 -8.27
N LYS A 199 11.60 26.42 -8.70
CA LYS A 199 12.64 27.04 -9.51
C LYS A 199 12.18 27.39 -10.93
N GLU A 200 11.32 26.58 -11.55
CA GLU A 200 10.72 26.85 -12.87
C GLU A 200 9.92 28.15 -12.90
N ARG A 201 9.35 28.60 -11.76
CA ARG A 201 8.65 29.89 -11.67
C ARG A 201 9.59 31.08 -11.84
N GLU A 202 10.87 30.91 -11.49
CA GLU A 202 11.90 31.96 -11.56
C GLU A 202 12.69 31.87 -12.86
N GLU A 203 12.90 30.67 -13.39
CA GLU A 203 13.71 30.39 -14.57
C GLU A 203 12.94 29.46 -15.50
N GLU A 204 12.30 30.02 -16.53
CA GLU A 204 11.57 29.29 -17.56
C GLU A 204 12.48 28.32 -18.32
N HIS A 205 11.92 27.22 -18.82
CA HIS A 205 12.58 26.20 -19.62
C HIS A 205 13.44 25.16 -18.88
N ILE A 206 13.37 25.08 -17.54
CA ILE A 206 14.05 24.00 -16.81
C ILE A 206 13.51 22.63 -17.24
N PHE A 207 12.19 22.51 -17.42
CA PHE A 207 11.57 21.26 -17.84
C PHE A 207 11.87 20.85 -19.28
N ASP A 208 12.33 21.75 -20.15
CA ASP A 208 12.77 21.42 -21.49
C ASP A 208 14.00 20.49 -21.48
N LEU A 209 14.73 20.48 -20.37
CA LEU A 209 15.90 19.62 -20.15
C LEU A 209 15.56 18.35 -19.34
N ALA A 210 14.29 18.15 -18.98
CA ALA A 210 13.87 16.99 -18.17
C ALA A 210 13.97 15.70 -19.00
N GLY A 211 14.98 14.87 -18.67
CA GLY A 211 15.17 13.55 -19.28
C GLY A 211 14.65 12.41 -18.40
N GLY A 212 14.78 11.18 -18.90
CA GLY A 212 14.26 9.97 -18.23
C GLY A 212 14.78 9.74 -16.80
N GLY A 213 15.99 10.24 -16.47
CA GLY A 213 16.51 10.18 -15.11
C GLY A 213 15.67 11.01 -14.13
N PHE A 214 15.34 12.24 -14.50
CA PHE A 214 14.45 13.07 -13.68
C PHE A 214 13.05 12.47 -13.62
N GLU A 215 12.47 12.09 -14.77
CA GLU A 215 11.13 11.50 -14.85
C GLU A 215 10.99 10.26 -13.93
N SER A 216 11.96 9.34 -13.98
CA SER A 216 11.93 8.14 -13.15
C SER A 216 12.02 8.46 -11.65
N THR A 217 12.80 9.47 -11.27
CA THR A 217 12.99 9.88 -9.87
C THR A 217 11.75 10.58 -9.30
N VAL A 218 11.07 11.44 -10.10
CA VAL A 218 9.85 12.14 -9.65
C VAL A 218 8.56 11.38 -9.96
N ARG A 219 8.61 10.19 -10.54
CA ARG A 219 7.43 9.39 -10.90
C ARG A 219 6.45 9.22 -9.74
N LEU A 220 6.98 8.96 -8.54
CA LEU A 220 6.15 8.76 -7.35
C LEU A 220 5.45 10.04 -6.88
N ALA A 221 5.91 11.22 -7.27
CA ALA A 221 5.22 12.48 -6.98
C ALA A 221 3.91 12.65 -7.77
N LYS A 222 3.65 11.80 -8.77
CA LYS A 222 2.37 11.72 -9.49
C LYS A 222 1.30 10.96 -8.70
N SER A 223 1.66 10.31 -7.59
CA SER A 223 0.74 9.53 -6.75
C SER A 223 -0.32 10.39 -6.08
N LEU A 224 -1.49 9.81 -5.81
CA LEU A 224 -2.64 10.50 -5.24
C LEU A 224 -2.35 11.02 -3.82
N PRO A 225 -2.44 12.35 -3.57
CA PRO A 225 -2.16 12.93 -2.25
C PRO A 225 -3.07 12.37 -1.14
N GLN A 226 -4.34 12.08 -1.45
CA GLN A 226 -5.32 11.51 -0.52
C GLN A 226 -4.95 10.12 -0.02
N THR A 227 -4.11 9.39 -0.76
CA THR A 227 -3.56 8.10 -0.33
C THR A 227 -2.34 8.30 0.56
N TRP A 228 -1.43 9.20 0.17
CA TRP A 228 -0.12 9.30 0.81
C TRP A 228 -0.10 10.14 2.08
N ALA A 229 -0.92 11.20 2.16
CA ALA A 229 -0.99 12.01 3.37
C ALA A 229 -1.42 11.20 4.61
N PRO A 230 -2.48 10.36 4.56
CA PRO A 230 -2.81 9.47 5.67
C PRO A 230 -1.69 8.47 6.01
N ILE A 231 -1.02 7.88 5.02
CA ILE A 231 0.09 6.94 5.24
C ILE A 231 1.21 7.60 6.03
N PHE A 232 1.64 8.82 5.64
CA PHE A 232 2.69 9.54 6.33
C PHE A 232 2.30 9.91 7.76
N LEU A 233 1.04 10.25 8.00
CA LEU A 233 0.54 10.63 9.31
C LEU A 233 0.35 9.44 10.24
N GLN A 234 -0.15 8.31 9.76
CA GLN A 234 -0.27 7.09 10.56
C GLN A 234 1.10 6.51 10.93
N ASN A 235 2.04 6.49 9.97
CA ASN A 235 3.41 6.01 10.23
C ASN A 235 4.38 7.15 10.62
N LYS A 236 3.88 8.19 11.26
CA LYS A 236 4.56 9.45 11.52
C LYS A 236 5.93 9.30 12.16
N TYR A 237 6.06 8.48 13.18
CA TYR A 237 7.32 8.38 13.94
C TYR A 237 8.42 7.73 13.10
N ASN A 238 8.13 6.63 12.42
CA ASN A 238 9.08 5.97 11.53
C ASN A 238 9.42 6.83 10.31
N VAL A 239 8.42 7.52 9.75
CA VAL A 239 8.63 8.46 8.62
C VAL A 239 9.53 9.63 9.03
N LEU A 240 9.34 10.21 10.22
CA LEU A 240 10.21 11.29 10.72
C LEU A 240 11.62 10.80 11.00
N ASP A 241 11.78 9.57 11.46
CA ASP A 241 13.09 8.98 11.73
C ASP A 241 13.89 8.79 10.44
N VAL A 242 13.32 8.09 9.47
CA VAL A 242 14.00 7.87 8.18
C VAL A 242 14.23 9.19 7.42
N LEU A 243 13.32 10.16 7.53
CA LEU A 243 13.47 11.46 6.89
C LEU A 243 14.63 12.25 7.50
N ARG A 244 14.81 12.19 8.83
CA ARG A 244 15.95 12.80 9.52
C ARG A 244 17.28 12.24 9.00
N GLU A 245 17.36 10.92 8.89
CA GLU A 245 18.55 10.25 8.36
C GLU A 245 18.79 10.63 6.89
N HIS A 246 17.76 10.65 6.07
CA HIS A 246 17.87 11.06 4.66
C HIS A 246 18.36 12.50 4.49
N ILE A 247 17.83 13.44 5.28
CA ILE A 247 18.29 14.83 5.31
C ILE A 247 19.77 14.88 5.73
N HIS A 248 20.17 14.07 6.71
CA HIS A 248 21.56 13.99 7.15
C HIS A 248 22.49 13.54 6.00
N GLN A 249 22.11 12.52 5.25
CA GLN A 249 22.88 12.08 4.09
C GLN A 249 22.99 13.16 3.00
N LEU A 250 21.90 13.88 2.72
CA LEU A 250 21.92 15.01 1.79
C LEU A 250 22.88 16.13 2.28
N GLN A 251 22.90 16.42 3.57
CA GLN A 251 23.82 17.41 4.17
C GLN A 251 25.28 16.96 4.09
N ILE A 252 25.58 15.66 4.20
CA ILE A 252 26.92 15.11 4.01
C ILE A 252 27.38 15.34 2.57
N LEU A 253 26.57 14.95 1.59
CA LEU A 253 26.89 15.13 0.16
C LEU A 253 27.07 16.64 -0.18
N ARG A 254 26.18 17.49 0.35
CA ARG A 254 26.27 18.94 0.20
C ARG A 254 27.62 19.47 0.70
N ARG A 255 28.08 19.09 1.91
CA ARG A 255 29.37 19.51 2.46
C ARG A 255 30.56 19.07 1.64
N MET A 256 30.49 17.87 1.04
CA MET A 256 31.54 17.38 0.12
C MET A 256 31.61 18.25 -1.14
N ILE A 257 30.47 18.63 -1.69
CA ILE A 257 30.38 19.51 -2.86
C ILE A 257 30.93 20.90 -2.52
N GLU A 258 30.52 21.49 -1.39
CA GLU A 258 30.98 22.83 -0.92
C GLU A 258 32.50 22.89 -0.70
N ARG A 259 33.17 21.73 -0.47
CA ARG A 259 34.61 21.64 -0.21
C ARG A 259 35.41 21.11 -1.39
N ASP A 260 34.79 20.90 -2.53
CA ASP A 260 35.40 20.24 -3.71
C ASP A 260 36.03 18.86 -3.36
N ASP A 261 35.46 18.16 -2.35
CA ASP A 261 35.94 16.86 -1.87
C ASP A 261 35.57 15.73 -2.85
N ARG A 262 36.33 15.64 -3.93
CA ARG A 262 36.13 14.66 -5.00
C ARG A 262 36.28 13.21 -4.50
N ASP A 263 37.26 12.95 -3.64
CA ASP A 263 37.52 11.59 -3.18
C ASP A 263 36.45 11.10 -2.21
N GLY A 264 35.99 11.97 -1.30
CA GLY A 264 34.86 11.70 -0.43
C GLY A 264 33.57 11.41 -1.20
N LEU A 265 33.27 12.20 -2.26
CA LEU A 265 32.12 11.96 -3.13
C LEU A 265 32.20 10.61 -3.82
N LEU A 266 33.38 10.25 -4.40
CA LEU A 266 33.59 8.97 -5.06
C LEU A 266 33.36 7.80 -4.09
N ASP A 267 33.86 7.90 -2.87
CA ASP A 267 33.71 6.85 -1.87
C ASP A 267 32.26 6.72 -1.37
N ALA A 268 31.54 7.83 -1.18
CA ALA A 268 30.13 7.82 -0.83
C ALA A 268 29.30 7.16 -1.93
N MET A 269 29.53 7.52 -3.21
CA MET A 269 28.83 6.93 -4.36
C MET A 269 29.13 5.45 -4.54
N LYS A 270 30.39 4.99 -4.34
CA LYS A 270 30.73 3.57 -4.36
C LYS A 270 30.01 2.78 -3.26
N LYS A 271 29.85 3.36 -2.05
CA LYS A 271 29.06 2.74 -0.99
C LYS A 271 27.58 2.60 -1.39
N ALA A 272 27.00 3.65 -1.98
CA ALA A 272 25.61 3.62 -2.46
C ALA A 272 25.40 2.59 -3.57
N ASN A 273 26.39 2.38 -4.45
CA ASN A 273 26.33 1.40 -5.55
C ASN A 273 26.16 -0.04 -5.09
N LYS A 274 26.41 -0.37 -3.80
CA LYS A 274 26.13 -1.70 -3.25
C LYS A 274 24.65 -2.09 -3.32
N ILE A 275 23.75 -1.13 -3.54
CA ILE A 275 22.32 -1.40 -3.75
C ILE A 275 22.08 -2.32 -4.96
N ARG A 276 23.01 -2.35 -5.95
CA ARG A 276 22.92 -3.25 -7.10
C ARG A 276 22.98 -4.74 -6.71
N GLU A 277 23.65 -5.07 -5.60
CA GLU A 277 23.74 -6.44 -5.10
C GLU A 277 22.44 -6.93 -4.47
N ILE A 278 21.49 -6.01 -4.24
CA ILE A 278 20.22 -6.27 -3.52
C ILE A 278 19.03 -6.21 -4.47
N LEU A 279 19.06 -5.34 -5.48
CA LEU A 279 17.90 -5.02 -6.33
C LEU A 279 18.08 -5.43 -7.80
N ASP A 280 19.03 -6.27 -8.14
CA ASP A 280 19.18 -6.86 -9.49
C ASP A 280 18.23 -8.02 -9.75
#